data_190a07949eecad1b8661053d3ff5d229
#
_entry.id   190a07949eecad1b8661053d3ff5d229
#
_cell.length_a   1.000
_cell.length_b   1.000
_cell.length_c   1.000
_cell.angle_alpha   90.00
_cell.angle_beta   90.00
_cell.angle_gamma   90.00
#
_symmetry.space_group_name_H-M   'P 1'
#
loop_
_entity.id
_entity.type
_entity.pdbx_description
1 polymer ?
#
loop_
_entity_poly.entity_id
_entity_poly.type
_entity_poly.pdbx_seq_one_letter_code
_entity_poly.pdbx_strand_id
1 'polypeptide(L)'
;MQKPELTIVLGPTGVGKTDYAIDLALEYGSPVVSCDSRQVFKEMKIGTAPPSLEQLERVKHYFIFSHSVTDIYTAGRYEIEALELLEELFKKHSKVVMAGGSGLYIDALCNGLDDFPAADQALRKELSDKAATPDGLAELVAKLQEIDPDAAGFVDLQNRQRVVRAVEVTLQTGKRFSEWRQNRKKDRPFTIRKIGLTRHRDELYDRINRRVDIMMEQGLLAEVESLLPYREMPALQTVGYKEIFEYFDGKITLDKAVELIKRNSRRYAKKQLTYWGRDKEIVWQNLS
;
A
#
# COMPACT_ATOMS: atom_id res chain seq x y z
N MET A 1 -13.64 7.75 30.86
CA MET A 1 -14.28 7.13 29.67
C MET A 1 -13.31 6.15 29.05
N GLN A 2 -13.78 5.01 28.56
CA GLN A 2 -12.92 4.04 27.86
C GLN A 2 -12.49 4.65 26.52
N LYS A 3 -11.19 4.50 26.15
CA LYS A 3 -10.73 4.94 24.82
C LYS A 3 -11.49 4.18 23.73
N PRO A 4 -11.85 4.83 22.60
CA PRO A 4 -12.44 4.13 21.46
C PRO A 4 -11.44 3.11 20.87
N GLU A 5 -11.94 2.13 20.12
CA GLU A 5 -11.14 1.05 19.54
C GLU A 5 -11.13 1.11 18.02
N LEU A 6 -9.95 1.06 17.42
CA LEU A 6 -9.74 0.79 15.99
C LEU A 6 -9.39 -0.69 15.81
N THR A 7 -10.29 -1.45 15.19
CA THR A 7 -10.02 -2.84 14.81
C THR A 7 -9.53 -2.90 13.37
N ILE A 8 -8.29 -3.35 13.16
CA ILE A 8 -7.64 -3.43 11.85
C ILE A 8 -7.68 -4.87 11.34
N VAL A 9 -8.40 -5.10 10.24
CA VAL A 9 -8.44 -6.38 9.52
C VAL A 9 -7.39 -6.34 8.41
N LEU A 10 -6.32 -7.09 8.60
CA LEU A 10 -5.18 -7.15 7.67
C LEU A 10 -4.95 -8.59 7.17
N GLY A 11 -4.14 -8.73 6.14
CA GLY A 11 -3.84 -10.03 5.55
C GLY A 11 -3.50 -9.93 4.07
N PRO A 12 -3.05 -11.02 3.44
CA PRO A 12 -2.64 -11.00 2.04
C PRO A 12 -3.78 -10.69 1.09
N THR A 13 -3.42 -10.21 -0.09
CA THR A 13 -4.40 -10.05 -1.17
C THR A 13 -5.07 -11.41 -1.47
N GLY A 14 -6.38 -11.42 -1.72
CA GLY A 14 -7.15 -12.64 -1.99
C GLY A 14 -7.64 -13.43 -0.78
N VAL A 15 -7.26 -13.06 0.46
CA VAL A 15 -7.60 -13.82 1.67
C VAL A 15 -9.08 -13.74 2.08
N GLY A 16 -9.81 -12.65 1.74
CA GLY A 16 -11.21 -12.44 2.13
C GLY A 16 -11.41 -11.32 3.16
N LYS A 17 -10.48 -10.36 3.23
CA LYS A 17 -10.58 -9.22 4.18
C LYS A 17 -11.88 -8.42 4.07
N THR A 18 -12.36 -8.19 2.85
CA THR A 18 -13.51 -7.33 2.59
C THR A 18 -14.76 -7.87 3.28
N ASP A 19 -15.11 -9.14 3.05
CA ASP A 19 -16.29 -9.75 3.64
C ASP A 19 -16.19 -9.77 5.18
N TYR A 20 -15.03 -10.20 5.69
CA TYR A 20 -14.79 -10.20 7.14
C TYR A 20 -14.93 -8.81 7.77
N ALA A 21 -14.38 -7.78 7.11
CA ALA A 21 -14.47 -6.41 7.62
C ALA A 21 -15.89 -5.84 7.56
N ILE A 22 -16.67 -6.20 6.53
CA ILE A 22 -18.09 -5.81 6.40
C ILE A 22 -18.90 -6.44 7.53
N ASP A 23 -18.75 -7.75 7.76
CA ASP A 23 -19.51 -8.44 8.81
C ASP A 23 -19.18 -7.86 10.20
N LEU A 24 -17.89 -7.58 10.46
CA LEU A 24 -17.47 -6.96 11.72
C LEU A 24 -17.98 -5.52 11.85
N ALA A 25 -18.01 -4.75 10.75
CA ALA A 25 -18.51 -3.39 10.74
C ALA A 25 -20.04 -3.33 10.98
N LEU A 26 -20.79 -4.29 10.44
CA LEU A 26 -22.21 -4.46 10.73
C LEU A 26 -22.45 -4.79 12.22
N GLU A 27 -21.65 -5.67 12.80
CA GLU A 27 -21.71 -5.99 14.24
C GLU A 27 -21.45 -4.74 15.11
N TYR A 28 -20.48 -3.90 14.72
CA TYR A 28 -20.12 -2.70 15.47
C TYR A 28 -21.05 -1.50 15.17
N GLY A 29 -21.89 -1.59 14.14
CA GLY A 29 -22.65 -0.46 13.63
C GLY A 29 -21.75 0.67 13.13
N SER A 30 -20.61 0.35 12.54
CA SER A 30 -19.59 1.31 12.10
C SER A 30 -19.35 1.22 10.59
N PRO A 31 -18.78 2.26 9.97
CA PRO A 31 -18.25 2.15 8.60
C PRO A 31 -16.94 1.35 8.57
N VAL A 32 -16.49 1.03 7.33
CA VAL A 32 -15.17 0.49 7.05
C VAL A 32 -14.25 1.62 6.53
N VAL A 33 -13.06 1.72 7.07
CA VAL A 33 -12.00 2.61 6.58
C VAL A 33 -10.99 1.77 5.80
N SER A 34 -10.85 1.99 4.49
CA SER A 34 -9.86 1.26 3.68
C SER A 34 -8.45 1.75 3.96
N CYS A 35 -7.51 0.82 4.14
CA CYS A 35 -6.07 1.09 4.18
C CYS A 35 -5.34 0.40 3.01
N ASP A 36 -5.96 0.37 1.84
CA ASP A 36 -5.34 -0.10 0.60
C ASP A 36 -4.83 1.09 -0.22
N SER A 37 -3.52 1.11 -0.50
CA SER A 37 -2.86 2.22 -1.21
C SER A 37 -3.17 2.27 -2.72
N ARG A 38 -4.03 1.41 -3.23
CA ARG A 38 -4.42 1.38 -4.65
C ARG A 38 -5.91 1.56 -4.84
N GLN A 39 -6.75 0.99 -3.98
CA GLN A 39 -8.20 1.16 -4.04
C GLN A 39 -8.67 2.61 -3.80
N VAL A 40 -7.79 3.46 -3.32
CA VAL A 40 -8.05 4.88 -3.11
C VAL A 40 -8.24 5.65 -4.44
N PHE A 41 -7.73 5.13 -5.58
CA PHE A 41 -7.73 5.82 -6.86
C PHE A 41 -8.99 5.53 -7.69
N LYS A 42 -9.65 6.62 -8.17
CA LYS A 42 -10.94 6.59 -8.90
C LYS A 42 -10.88 5.84 -10.23
N GLU A 43 -9.75 5.90 -10.90
CA GLU A 43 -9.54 5.35 -12.23
C GLU A 43 -9.14 3.87 -12.22
N MET A 44 -8.78 3.33 -11.04
CA MET A 44 -8.27 1.97 -10.86
C MET A 44 -9.36 1.04 -10.29
N LYS A 45 -10.46 0.86 -11.03
CA LYS A 45 -11.68 0.20 -10.56
C LYS A 45 -11.65 -1.32 -10.63
N ILE A 46 -10.84 -1.89 -11.51
CA ILE A 46 -10.76 -3.34 -11.76
C ILE A 46 -9.48 -3.93 -11.20
N GLY A 47 -8.33 -3.41 -11.63
CA GLY A 47 -7.02 -3.98 -11.30
C GLY A 47 -6.64 -3.94 -9.82
N THR A 48 -7.32 -3.14 -9.01
CA THR A 48 -7.11 -3.05 -7.55
C THR A 48 -8.03 -3.98 -6.74
N ALA A 49 -8.97 -4.66 -7.39
CA ALA A 49 -9.99 -5.50 -6.74
C ALA A 49 -10.68 -4.80 -5.56
N PRO A 50 -11.33 -3.67 -5.77
CA PRO A 50 -12.08 -2.99 -4.73
C PRO A 50 -13.30 -3.81 -4.29
N PRO A 51 -13.97 -3.43 -3.20
CA PRO A 51 -15.27 -4.00 -2.85
C PRO A 51 -16.27 -3.87 -4.00
N SER A 52 -17.10 -4.89 -4.21
CA SER A 52 -18.19 -4.86 -5.21
C SER A 52 -19.24 -3.80 -4.86
N LEU A 53 -20.09 -3.41 -5.82
CA LEU A 53 -21.20 -2.49 -5.56
C LEU A 53 -22.10 -3.02 -4.44
N GLU A 54 -22.45 -4.30 -4.46
CA GLU A 54 -23.22 -4.94 -3.40
C GLU A 54 -22.56 -4.83 -2.03
N GLN A 55 -21.24 -5.03 -1.96
CA GLN A 55 -20.48 -4.88 -0.72
C GLN A 55 -20.45 -3.42 -0.23
N LEU A 56 -20.34 -2.45 -1.14
CA LEU A 56 -20.36 -1.02 -0.82
C LEU A 56 -21.74 -0.55 -0.34
N GLU A 57 -22.83 -1.16 -0.82
CA GLU A 57 -24.20 -0.88 -0.36
C GLU A 57 -24.48 -1.42 1.04
N ARG A 58 -23.87 -2.54 1.43
CA ARG A 58 -24.04 -3.13 2.77
C ARG A 58 -23.46 -2.26 3.89
N VAL A 59 -22.30 -1.64 3.66
CA VAL A 59 -21.61 -0.81 4.66
C VAL A 59 -20.89 0.34 3.97
N LYS A 60 -20.95 1.53 4.54
CA LYS A 60 -20.21 2.68 4.03
C LYS A 60 -18.69 2.43 4.13
N HIS A 61 -17.98 2.64 3.02
CA HIS A 61 -16.53 2.56 2.96
C HIS A 61 -15.93 3.96 2.73
N TYR A 62 -14.82 4.25 3.42
CA TYR A 62 -14.00 5.43 3.20
C TYR A 62 -12.67 5.04 2.54
N PHE A 63 -12.07 5.97 1.81
CA PHE A 63 -10.83 5.78 1.03
C PHE A 63 -10.94 4.70 -0.06
N ILE A 64 -12.14 4.53 -0.62
CA ILE A 64 -12.37 3.82 -1.87
C ILE A 64 -12.72 4.86 -2.92
N PHE A 65 -11.96 4.90 -4.04
CA PHE A 65 -12.18 5.83 -5.17
C PHE A 65 -12.25 7.32 -4.77
N SER A 66 -11.46 7.73 -3.77
CA SER A 66 -11.51 9.09 -3.23
C SER A 66 -10.53 10.06 -3.89
N HIS A 67 -9.47 9.55 -4.55
CA HIS A 67 -8.39 10.34 -5.16
C HIS A 67 -8.21 10.00 -6.63
N SER A 68 -7.55 10.90 -7.38
CA SER A 68 -7.15 10.63 -8.77
C SER A 68 -5.76 9.98 -8.84
N VAL A 69 -5.49 9.19 -9.89
CA VAL A 69 -4.15 8.66 -10.17
C VAL A 69 -3.11 9.76 -10.41
N THR A 70 -3.56 10.98 -10.73
CA THR A 70 -2.70 12.16 -10.89
C THR A 70 -2.27 12.78 -9.56
N ASP A 71 -2.93 12.41 -8.46
CA ASP A 71 -2.60 12.90 -7.13
C ASP A 71 -1.35 12.20 -6.58
N ILE A 72 -0.48 12.97 -5.94
CA ILE A 72 0.61 12.39 -5.14
C ILE A 72 0.02 12.00 -3.77
N TYR A 73 -0.35 10.72 -3.66
CA TYR A 73 -0.95 10.18 -2.43
C TYR A 73 0.04 9.27 -1.70
N THR A 74 0.54 9.76 -0.57
CA THR A 74 1.60 9.11 0.22
C THR A 74 1.04 8.51 1.51
N ALA A 75 1.84 7.65 2.17
CA ALA A 75 1.47 7.11 3.48
C ALA A 75 1.34 8.21 4.56
N GLY A 76 2.14 9.28 4.47
CA GLY A 76 2.01 10.42 5.38
C GLY A 76 0.71 11.20 5.17
N ARG A 77 0.31 11.42 3.91
CA ARG A 77 -0.98 12.05 3.61
C ARG A 77 -2.15 11.17 4.09
N TYR A 78 -2.06 9.85 3.85
CA TYR A 78 -3.04 8.89 4.37
C TYR A 78 -3.12 8.93 5.90
N GLU A 79 -1.99 9.00 6.62
CA GLU A 79 -1.96 9.09 8.07
C GLU A 79 -2.78 10.30 8.56
N ILE A 80 -2.54 11.47 7.99
CA ILE A 80 -3.24 12.72 8.37
C ILE A 80 -4.74 12.59 8.10
N GLU A 81 -5.13 12.29 6.87
CA GLU A 81 -6.53 12.20 6.47
C GLU A 81 -7.30 11.09 7.22
N ALA A 82 -6.63 9.95 7.49
CA ALA A 82 -7.25 8.85 8.23
C ALA A 82 -7.42 9.18 9.73
N LEU A 83 -6.49 9.92 10.33
CA LEU A 83 -6.63 10.36 11.73
C LEU A 83 -7.76 11.38 11.87
N GLU A 84 -7.86 12.37 10.97
CA GLU A 84 -8.97 13.34 10.93
C GLU A 84 -10.32 12.63 10.78
N LEU A 85 -10.41 11.66 9.85
CA LEU A 85 -11.62 10.87 9.68
C LEU A 85 -11.96 10.06 10.93
N LEU A 86 -10.98 9.40 11.54
CA LEU A 86 -11.21 8.59 12.75
C LEU A 86 -11.66 9.46 13.94
N GLU A 87 -11.15 10.68 14.09
CA GLU A 87 -11.63 11.62 15.10
C GLU A 87 -13.12 11.89 14.96
N GLU A 88 -13.60 12.14 13.73
CA GLU A 88 -15.03 12.33 13.46
C GLU A 88 -15.87 11.07 13.68
N LEU A 89 -15.34 9.90 13.28
CA LEU A 89 -16.03 8.64 13.45
C LEU A 89 -16.16 8.24 14.92
N PHE A 90 -15.13 8.45 15.72
CA PHE A 90 -15.15 8.14 17.15
C PHE A 90 -16.07 9.03 18.00
N LYS A 91 -16.57 10.15 17.45
CA LYS A 91 -17.67 10.91 18.07
C LYS A 91 -19.01 10.15 18.05
N LYS A 92 -19.16 9.18 17.14
CA LYS A 92 -20.41 8.44 16.90
C LYS A 92 -20.29 6.95 17.17
N HIS A 93 -19.09 6.39 17.11
CA HIS A 93 -18.84 4.97 17.21
C HIS A 93 -17.76 4.69 18.25
N SER A 94 -18.02 3.80 19.20
CA SER A 94 -17.01 3.35 20.17
C SER A 94 -15.95 2.44 19.54
N LYS A 95 -16.30 1.79 18.41
CA LYS A 95 -15.43 0.93 17.63
C LYS A 95 -15.55 1.28 16.16
N VAL A 96 -14.41 1.26 15.44
CA VAL A 96 -14.36 1.46 13.98
C VAL A 96 -13.55 0.36 13.36
N VAL A 97 -13.96 -0.13 12.18
CA VAL A 97 -13.24 -1.16 11.44
C VAL A 97 -12.38 -0.52 10.35
N MET A 98 -11.12 -0.92 10.29
CA MET A 98 -10.22 -0.62 9.18
C MET A 98 -9.85 -1.91 8.45
N ALA A 99 -9.76 -1.89 7.12
CA ALA A 99 -9.40 -3.07 6.35
C ALA A 99 -8.44 -2.75 5.21
N GLY A 100 -7.43 -3.58 5.03
CA GLY A 100 -6.55 -3.44 3.87
C GLY A 100 -5.28 -4.28 3.91
N GLY A 101 -4.43 -4.03 2.90
CA GLY A 101 -3.23 -4.81 2.66
C GLY A 101 -1.94 -4.00 2.61
N SER A 102 -1.98 -2.68 2.80
CA SER A 102 -0.83 -1.80 2.66
C SER A 102 -0.12 -1.60 4.00
N GLY A 103 0.90 -2.42 4.27
CA GLY A 103 1.62 -2.40 5.55
C GLY A 103 2.10 -1.00 5.95
N LEU A 104 2.67 -0.24 5.01
CA LEU A 104 3.14 1.12 5.30
C LEU A 104 2.00 2.08 5.72
N TYR A 105 0.79 1.93 5.17
CA TYR A 105 -0.36 2.76 5.57
C TYR A 105 -0.82 2.39 6.98
N ILE A 106 -0.86 1.09 7.30
CA ILE A 106 -1.20 0.60 8.64
C ILE A 106 -0.16 1.07 9.64
N ASP A 107 1.14 0.95 9.33
CA ASP A 107 2.21 1.41 10.23
C ASP A 107 2.18 2.92 10.43
N ALA A 108 1.96 3.70 9.37
CA ALA A 108 1.83 5.16 9.46
C ALA A 108 0.71 5.54 10.43
N LEU A 109 -0.46 4.90 10.27
CA LEU A 109 -1.59 5.16 11.16
C LEU A 109 -1.34 4.70 12.60
N CYS A 110 -0.79 3.48 12.79
CA CYS A 110 -0.62 2.92 14.13
C CYS A 110 0.51 3.58 14.91
N ASN A 111 1.65 3.79 14.25
CA ASN A 111 2.89 4.20 14.91
C ASN A 111 3.29 5.64 14.60
N GLY A 112 2.71 6.24 13.56
CA GLY A 112 3.19 7.49 12.99
C GLY A 112 4.39 7.30 12.08
N LEU A 113 4.60 8.25 11.19
CA LEU A 113 5.84 8.36 10.43
C LEU A 113 6.73 9.41 11.07
N ASP A 114 8.04 9.25 10.89
CA ASP A 114 8.98 10.31 11.24
C ASP A 114 8.72 11.55 10.37
N ASP A 115 8.92 12.74 10.93
CA ASP A 115 8.59 14.02 10.31
C ASP A 115 9.67 14.43 9.28
N PHE A 116 9.78 13.64 8.23
CA PHE A 116 10.66 13.94 7.10
C PHE A 116 10.17 15.17 6.32
N PRO A 117 11.09 15.99 5.79
CA PRO A 117 10.73 17.12 4.94
C PRO A 117 9.94 16.66 3.70
N ALA A 118 9.09 17.55 3.18
CA ALA A 118 8.43 17.32 1.90
C ALA A 118 9.47 17.05 0.80
N ALA A 119 9.11 16.21 -0.16
CA ALA A 119 10.01 15.87 -1.25
C ALA A 119 10.28 17.09 -2.16
N ASP A 120 11.52 17.36 -2.45
CA ASP A 120 11.88 18.18 -3.62
C ASP A 120 11.64 17.34 -4.89
N GLN A 121 10.62 17.71 -5.64
CA GLN A 121 10.19 16.94 -6.82
C GLN A 121 11.23 16.96 -7.94
N ALA A 122 11.97 18.07 -8.11
CA ALA A 122 13.00 18.19 -9.13
C ALA A 122 14.20 17.28 -8.79
N LEU A 123 14.72 17.40 -7.57
CA LEU A 123 15.80 16.56 -7.07
C LEU A 123 15.41 15.07 -7.06
N ARG A 124 14.19 14.76 -6.61
CA ARG A 124 13.69 13.37 -6.60
C ARG A 124 13.64 12.79 -8.01
N LYS A 125 13.19 13.56 -8.98
CA LYS A 125 13.16 13.12 -10.38
C LYS A 125 14.57 12.83 -10.89
N GLU A 126 15.50 13.77 -10.72
CA GLU A 126 16.90 13.59 -11.10
C GLU A 126 17.50 12.31 -10.51
N LEU A 127 17.38 12.13 -9.18
CA LEU A 127 17.91 10.95 -8.49
C LEU A 127 17.22 9.65 -8.93
N SER A 128 15.91 9.71 -9.23
CA SER A 128 15.16 8.54 -9.70
C SER A 128 15.56 8.13 -11.11
N ASP A 129 15.76 9.10 -12.00
CA ASP A 129 16.24 8.87 -13.35
C ASP A 129 17.66 8.27 -13.32
N LYS A 130 18.53 8.78 -12.45
CA LYS A 130 19.86 8.21 -12.22
C LYS A 130 19.80 6.76 -11.71
N ALA A 131 18.94 6.49 -10.71
CA ALA A 131 18.75 5.15 -10.15
C ALA A 131 18.08 4.15 -11.12
N ALA A 132 17.62 4.58 -12.29
CA ALA A 132 16.98 3.69 -13.27
C ALA A 132 17.95 2.66 -13.85
N THR A 133 19.24 2.97 -13.89
CA THR A 133 20.32 2.06 -14.35
C THR A 133 21.03 1.40 -13.17
N PRO A 134 21.60 0.20 -13.35
CA PRO A 134 22.39 -0.45 -12.30
C PRO A 134 23.59 0.40 -11.85
N ASP A 135 24.31 1.01 -12.79
CA ASP A 135 25.48 1.83 -12.50
C ASP A 135 25.10 3.11 -11.75
N GLY A 136 24.02 3.79 -12.17
CA GLY A 136 23.51 4.96 -11.48
C GLY A 136 22.99 4.66 -10.07
N LEU A 137 22.38 3.47 -9.85
CA LEU A 137 22.05 3.02 -8.49
C LEU A 137 23.31 2.80 -7.65
N ALA A 138 24.34 2.15 -8.21
CA ALA A 138 25.61 1.92 -7.51
C ALA A 138 26.28 3.25 -7.11
N GLU A 139 26.26 4.25 -7.99
CA GLU A 139 26.76 5.60 -7.67
C GLU A 139 25.98 6.26 -6.53
N LEU A 140 24.64 6.14 -6.51
CA LEU A 140 23.84 6.68 -5.41
C LEU A 140 24.04 5.93 -4.10
N VAL A 141 24.29 4.62 -4.15
CA VAL A 141 24.67 3.83 -2.97
C VAL A 141 26.02 4.31 -2.42
N ALA A 142 27.04 4.48 -3.28
CA ALA A 142 28.34 5.01 -2.88
C ALA A 142 28.19 6.42 -2.29
N LYS A 143 27.35 7.27 -2.90
CA LYS A 143 27.06 8.61 -2.38
C LYS A 143 26.40 8.55 -1.01
N LEU A 144 25.41 7.65 -0.79
CA LEU A 144 24.78 7.47 0.51
C LEU A 144 25.78 7.01 1.58
N GLN A 145 26.70 6.10 1.23
CA GLN A 145 27.77 5.65 2.13
C GLN A 145 28.72 6.76 2.52
N GLU A 146 28.98 7.71 1.61
CA GLU A 146 29.81 8.90 1.88
C GLU A 146 29.13 9.91 2.81
N ILE A 147 27.86 10.28 2.49
CA ILE A 147 27.16 11.38 3.18
C ILE A 147 26.41 10.94 4.44
N ASP A 148 26.01 9.65 4.52
CA ASP A 148 25.29 9.08 5.66
C ASP A 148 25.60 7.58 5.81
N PRO A 149 26.78 7.22 6.34
CA PRO A 149 27.17 5.82 6.55
C PRO A 149 26.19 5.05 7.44
N ASP A 150 25.59 5.72 8.41
CA ASP A 150 24.62 5.11 9.33
C ASP A 150 23.37 4.69 8.56
N ALA A 151 22.86 5.55 7.68
CA ALA A 151 21.70 5.20 6.83
C ALA A 151 22.03 4.03 5.89
N ALA A 152 23.24 3.98 5.34
CA ALA A 152 23.67 2.88 4.48
C ALA A 152 23.68 1.53 5.22
N GLY A 153 23.80 1.52 6.54
CA GLY A 153 23.76 0.32 7.38
C GLY A 153 22.36 -0.29 7.55
N PHE A 154 21.28 0.47 7.34
CA PHE A 154 19.92 -0.03 7.54
C PHE A 154 18.98 0.16 6.34
N VAL A 155 19.34 0.97 5.35
CA VAL A 155 18.60 1.12 4.11
C VAL A 155 18.83 -0.11 3.23
N ASP A 156 17.76 -0.67 2.67
CA ASP A 156 17.88 -1.71 1.64
C ASP A 156 18.50 -1.09 0.36
N LEU A 157 19.80 -1.30 0.17
CA LEU A 157 20.58 -0.70 -0.92
C LEU A 157 20.20 -1.23 -2.31
N GLN A 158 19.46 -2.34 -2.39
CA GLN A 158 18.89 -2.84 -3.65
C GLN A 158 17.56 -2.17 -4.00
N ASN A 159 16.96 -1.48 -3.05
CA ASN A 159 15.70 -0.77 -3.24
C ASN A 159 15.94 0.67 -3.70
N ARG A 160 15.83 0.90 -5.02
CA ARG A 160 16.05 2.22 -5.65
C ARG A 160 15.32 3.35 -4.92
N GLN A 161 14.03 3.16 -4.59
CA GLN A 161 13.22 4.19 -3.97
C GLN A 161 13.73 4.57 -2.57
N ARG A 162 14.21 3.59 -1.79
CA ARG A 162 14.77 3.84 -0.47
C ARG A 162 16.12 4.54 -0.54
N VAL A 163 16.98 4.14 -1.48
CA VAL A 163 18.28 4.80 -1.71
C VAL A 163 18.05 6.24 -2.17
N VAL A 164 17.20 6.45 -3.19
CA VAL A 164 16.82 7.78 -3.68
C VAL A 164 16.31 8.65 -2.53
N ARG A 165 15.39 8.14 -1.69
CA ARG A 165 14.84 8.92 -0.59
C ARG A 165 15.89 9.30 0.45
N ALA A 166 16.78 8.40 0.81
CA ALA A 166 17.82 8.67 1.79
C ALA A 166 18.82 9.74 1.28
N VAL A 167 19.24 9.63 0.03
CA VAL A 167 20.12 10.62 -0.61
C VAL A 167 19.40 11.97 -0.75
N GLU A 168 18.16 11.98 -1.26
CA GLU A 168 17.34 13.20 -1.42
C GLU A 168 17.23 13.99 -0.13
N VAL A 169 16.79 13.35 0.95
CA VAL A 169 16.61 14.00 2.25
C VAL A 169 17.91 14.63 2.75
N THR A 170 19.01 13.90 2.63
CA THR A 170 20.31 14.39 3.08
C THR A 170 20.80 15.57 2.23
N LEU A 171 20.66 15.50 0.91
CA LEU A 171 21.08 16.58 0.02
C LEU A 171 20.18 17.84 0.15
N GLN A 172 18.87 17.64 0.26
CA GLN A 172 17.89 18.72 0.38
C GLN A 172 18.05 19.51 1.68
N THR A 173 18.35 18.83 2.79
CA THR A 173 18.31 19.44 4.12
C THR A 173 19.69 19.73 4.71
N GLY A 174 20.74 19.15 4.16
CA GLY A 174 22.08 19.15 4.77
C GLY A 174 22.19 18.32 6.05
N LYS A 175 21.08 17.70 6.49
CA LYS A 175 21.02 16.84 7.69
C LYS A 175 20.90 15.38 7.27
N ARG A 176 21.65 14.48 7.90
CA ARG A 176 21.67 13.04 7.56
C ARG A 176 20.27 12.42 7.67
N PHE A 177 19.93 11.53 6.74
CA PHE A 177 18.66 10.78 6.77
C PHE A 177 18.53 9.96 8.06
N SER A 178 19.63 9.37 8.55
CA SER A 178 19.68 8.62 9.79
C SER A 178 19.26 9.46 11.03
N GLU A 179 19.55 10.75 11.03
CA GLU A 179 19.17 11.66 12.13
C GLU A 179 17.68 12.04 12.11
N TRP A 180 17.04 12.00 10.95
CA TRP A 180 15.60 12.19 10.82
C TRP A 180 14.83 10.95 11.27
N ARG A 181 15.41 9.76 11.08
CA ARG A 181 14.79 8.49 11.40
C ARG A 181 14.84 8.20 12.90
N GLN A 182 13.85 8.68 13.63
CA GLN A 182 13.76 8.50 15.07
C GLN A 182 13.03 7.23 15.48
N ASN A 183 12.21 6.63 14.59
CA ASN A 183 11.35 5.46 14.84
C ASN A 183 10.51 5.60 16.13
N ARG A 184 10.13 6.81 16.51
CA ARG A 184 9.31 7.05 17.70
C ARG A 184 7.86 6.73 17.40
N LYS A 185 7.27 5.84 18.21
CA LYS A 185 5.82 5.63 18.13
C LYS A 185 5.11 6.88 18.63
N LYS A 186 4.20 7.41 17.80
CA LYS A 186 3.31 8.51 18.17
C LYS A 186 2.11 7.93 18.93
N ASP A 187 1.75 8.50 20.08
CA ASP A 187 0.57 8.10 20.83
C ASP A 187 -0.72 8.36 20.02
N ARG A 188 -1.65 7.40 20.11
CA ARG A 188 -2.96 7.53 19.48
C ARG A 188 -4.06 7.71 20.53
N PRO A 189 -5.09 8.55 20.25
CA PRO A 189 -6.18 8.77 21.19
C PRO A 189 -7.16 7.59 21.29
N PHE A 190 -6.89 6.47 20.60
CA PHE A 190 -7.68 5.24 20.57
C PHE A 190 -6.81 4.00 20.83
N THR A 191 -7.45 2.90 21.17
CA THR A 191 -6.79 1.59 21.25
C THR A 191 -6.79 0.91 19.87
N ILE A 192 -5.80 0.07 19.62
CA ILE A 192 -5.63 -0.63 18.34
C ILE A 192 -5.71 -2.13 18.59
N ARG A 193 -6.60 -2.81 17.86
CA ARG A 193 -6.70 -4.25 17.79
C ARG A 193 -6.39 -4.72 16.37
N LYS A 194 -5.47 -5.65 16.20
CA LYS A 194 -5.06 -6.18 14.89
C LYS A 194 -5.54 -7.62 14.71
N ILE A 195 -6.33 -7.86 13.67
CA ILE A 195 -6.79 -9.19 13.27
C ILE A 195 -6.13 -9.52 11.93
N GLY A 196 -5.24 -10.50 11.93
CA GLY A 196 -4.58 -11.00 10.73
C GLY A 196 -5.36 -12.17 10.14
N LEU A 197 -5.73 -12.08 8.87
CA LEU A 197 -6.39 -13.19 8.18
C LEU A 197 -5.38 -13.99 7.36
N THR A 198 -5.51 -15.31 7.42
CA THR A 198 -4.71 -16.23 6.62
C THR A 198 -5.59 -17.34 6.02
N ARG A 199 -5.06 -18.03 5.01
CA ARG A 199 -5.64 -19.22 4.40
C ARG A 199 -4.55 -20.22 4.08
N HIS A 200 -4.94 -21.47 3.88
CA HIS A 200 -4.01 -22.43 3.32
C HIS A 200 -3.40 -21.90 2.01
N ARG A 201 -2.10 -22.12 1.81
CA ARG A 201 -1.35 -21.49 0.72
C ARG A 201 -1.94 -21.77 -0.65
N ASP A 202 -2.34 -23.02 -0.90
CA ASP A 202 -2.81 -23.42 -2.22
C ASP A 202 -4.17 -22.80 -2.51
N GLU A 203 -5.08 -22.75 -1.52
CA GLU A 203 -6.36 -22.08 -1.62
C GLU A 203 -6.18 -20.57 -1.90
N LEU A 204 -5.27 -19.92 -1.17
CA LEU A 204 -4.98 -18.51 -1.39
C LEU A 204 -4.48 -18.24 -2.81
N TYR A 205 -3.61 -19.11 -3.33
CA TYR A 205 -3.06 -18.97 -4.67
C TYR A 205 -4.11 -19.20 -5.75
N ASP A 206 -5.00 -20.14 -5.57
CA ASP A 206 -6.12 -20.38 -6.48
C ASP A 206 -7.10 -19.21 -6.51
N ARG A 207 -7.39 -18.63 -5.35
CA ARG A 207 -8.23 -17.42 -5.25
C ARG A 207 -7.58 -16.23 -5.96
N ILE A 208 -6.27 -16.03 -5.80
CA ILE A 208 -5.50 -14.98 -6.48
C ILE A 208 -5.55 -15.19 -7.98
N ASN A 209 -5.31 -16.41 -8.47
CA ASN A 209 -5.31 -16.70 -9.89
C ASN A 209 -6.69 -16.46 -10.53
N ARG A 210 -7.75 -17.03 -9.94
CA ARG A 210 -9.14 -16.83 -10.41
C ARG A 210 -9.54 -15.35 -10.41
N ARG A 211 -9.11 -14.59 -9.41
CA ARG A 211 -9.41 -13.16 -9.39
C ARG A 211 -8.77 -12.40 -10.55
N VAL A 212 -7.56 -12.78 -10.98
CA VAL A 212 -6.93 -12.17 -12.16
C VAL A 212 -7.73 -12.51 -13.43
N ASP A 213 -8.22 -13.74 -13.57
CA ASP A 213 -9.07 -14.12 -14.71
C ASP A 213 -10.35 -13.28 -14.72
N ILE A 214 -11.03 -13.13 -13.59
CA ILE A 214 -12.22 -12.28 -13.45
C ILE A 214 -11.91 -10.81 -13.80
N MET A 215 -10.77 -10.26 -13.37
CA MET A 215 -10.36 -8.91 -13.75
C MET A 215 -10.22 -8.75 -15.26
N MET A 216 -9.64 -9.73 -15.95
CA MET A 216 -9.53 -9.70 -17.41
C MET A 216 -10.91 -9.74 -18.08
N GLU A 217 -11.82 -10.59 -17.60
CA GLU A 217 -13.20 -10.67 -18.08
C GLU A 217 -13.98 -9.36 -17.83
N GLN A 218 -13.72 -8.67 -16.73
CA GLN A 218 -14.32 -7.39 -16.37
C GLN A 218 -13.76 -6.21 -17.17
N GLY A 219 -12.72 -6.40 -17.99
CA GLY A 219 -12.17 -5.38 -18.87
C GLY A 219 -10.92 -4.68 -18.31
N LEU A 220 -10.10 -5.36 -17.51
CA LEU A 220 -8.83 -4.81 -17.02
C LEU A 220 -7.95 -4.26 -18.15
N LEU A 221 -7.96 -4.90 -19.33
CA LEU A 221 -7.18 -4.44 -20.48
C LEU A 221 -7.61 -3.03 -20.90
N ALA A 222 -8.91 -2.78 -21.06
CA ALA A 222 -9.44 -1.48 -21.42
C ALA A 222 -9.23 -0.42 -20.33
N GLU A 223 -9.32 -0.80 -19.03
CA GLU A 223 -8.98 0.09 -17.95
C GLU A 223 -7.53 0.56 -18.06
N VAL A 224 -6.57 -0.36 -18.25
CA VAL A 224 -5.15 -0.01 -18.34
C VAL A 224 -4.83 0.78 -19.61
N GLU A 225 -5.50 0.48 -20.74
CA GLU A 225 -5.37 1.25 -21.99
C GLU A 225 -5.76 2.72 -21.78
N SER A 226 -6.87 2.97 -21.10
CA SER A 226 -7.32 4.34 -20.77
C SER A 226 -6.35 5.11 -19.89
N LEU A 227 -5.47 4.41 -19.17
CA LEU A 227 -4.50 4.96 -18.24
C LEU A 227 -3.08 5.10 -18.84
N LEU A 228 -2.88 4.73 -20.10
CA LEU A 228 -1.60 4.90 -20.81
C LEU A 228 -0.99 6.31 -20.68
N PRO A 229 -1.76 7.42 -20.78
CA PRO A 229 -1.22 8.76 -20.61
C PRO A 229 -0.61 9.03 -19.23
N TYR A 230 -1.02 8.25 -18.23
CA TYR A 230 -0.59 8.41 -16.83
C TYR A 230 0.37 7.30 -16.37
N ARG A 231 0.87 6.46 -17.29
CA ARG A 231 1.63 5.24 -16.97
C ARG A 231 2.82 5.44 -16.03
N GLU A 232 3.44 6.62 -16.06
CA GLU A 232 4.58 6.95 -15.21
C GLU A 232 4.18 7.35 -13.77
N MET A 233 2.89 7.56 -13.53
CA MET A 233 2.42 7.94 -12.20
C MET A 233 2.68 6.82 -11.18
N PRO A 234 3.13 7.14 -9.95
CA PRO A 234 3.42 6.16 -8.91
C PRO A 234 2.25 5.23 -8.58
N ALA A 235 1.02 5.72 -8.75
CA ALA A 235 -0.21 4.93 -8.57
C ALA A 235 -0.24 3.69 -9.48
N LEU A 236 0.21 3.85 -10.74
CA LEU A 236 0.15 2.83 -11.77
C LEU A 236 1.38 1.91 -11.80
N GLN A 237 2.40 2.24 -11.00
CA GLN A 237 3.59 1.40 -10.86
C GLN A 237 3.32 0.19 -9.93
N THR A 238 2.30 -0.62 -10.27
CA THR A 238 1.81 -1.73 -9.47
C THR A 238 1.48 -2.96 -10.31
N VAL A 239 1.32 -4.11 -9.64
CA VAL A 239 0.95 -5.38 -10.28
C VAL A 239 -0.42 -5.24 -10.95
N GLY A 240 -0.55 -5.81 -12.13
CA GLY A 240 -1.73 -5.71 -12.99
C GLY A 240 -1.57 -4.66 -14.07
N TYR A 241 -1.02 -3.50 -13.74
CA TYR A 241 -0.85 -2.39 -14.68
C TYR A 241 0.49 -2.47 -15.42
N LYS A 242 1.58 -2.69 -14.70
CA LYS A 242 2.91 -2.78 -15.31
C LYS A 242 3.01 -3.85 -16.39
N GLU A 243 2.49 -5.01 -16.11
CA GLU A 243 2.54 -6.15 -17.03
C GLU A 243 1.73 -5.88 -18.29
N ILE A 244 0.59 -5.18 -18.16
CA ILE A 244 -0.22 -4.80 -19.34
C ILE A 244 0.43 -3.66 -20.10
N PHE A 245 1.13 -2.71 -19.44
CA PHE A 245 1.93 -1.72 -20.15
C PHE A 245 3.05 -2.36 -20.97
N GLU A 246 3.72 -3.40 -20.47
CA GLU A 246 4.71 -4.16 -21.24
C GLU A 246 4.10 -4.86 -22.46
N TYR A 247 2.83 -5.31 -22.36
CA TYR A 247 2.09 -5.83 -23.49
C TYR A 247 1.79 -4.74 -24.54
N PHE A 248 1.31 -3.57 -24.13
CA PHE A 248 1.09 -2.43 -25.04
C PHE A 248 2.38 -1.93 -25.70
N ASP A 249 3.51 -2.06 -25.03
CA ASP A 249 4.83 -1.77 -25.59
C ASP A 249 5.32 -2.86 -26.60
N GLY A 250 4.57 -3.93 -26.79
CA GLY A 250 4.96 -5.06 -27.64
C GLY A 250 6.10 -5.92 -27.08
N LYS A 251 6.45 -5.77 -25.80
CA LYS A 251 7.54 -6.51 -25.15
C LYS A 251 7.16 -7.95 -24.79
N ILE A 252 5.88 -8.19 -24.53
CA ILE A 252 5.33 -9.51 -24.16
C ILE A 252 3.95 -9.71 -24.80
N THR A 253 3.48 -10.96 -24.89
CA THR A 253 2.12 -11.28 -25.31
C THR A 253 1.12 -11.03 -24.16
N LEU A 254 -0.18 -10.91 -24.48
CA LEU A 254 -1.22 -10.75 -23.47
C LEU A 254 -1.28 -11.94 -22.50
N ASP A 255 -1.19 -13.17 -23.01
CA ASP A 255 -1.17 -14.38 -22.17
C ASP A 255 0.00 -14.34 -21.19
N LYS A 256 1.17 -13.87 -21.67
CA LYS A 256 2.34 -13.69 -20.81
C LYS A 256 2.12 -12.62 -19.76
N ALA A 257 1.47 -11.51 -20.09
CA ALA A 257 1.11 -10.48 -19.13
C ALA A 257 0.21 -11.04 -18.01
N VAL A 258 -0.85 -11.78 -18.38
CA VAL A 258 -1.77 -12.44 -17.43
C VAL A 258 -1.03 -13.43 -16.51
N GLU A 259 -0.17 -14.28 -17.10
CA GLU A 259 0.67 -15.19 -16.30
C GLU A 259 1.52 -14.43 -15.27
N LEU A 260 2.16 -13.34 -15.70
CA LEU A 260 3.01 -12.50 -14.86
C LEU A 260 2.20 -11.81 -13.75
N ILE A 261 1.00 -11.32 -14.05
CA ILE A 261 0.10 -10.72 -13.05
C ILE A 261 -0.25 -11.75 -11.97
N LYS A 262 -0.67 -12.97 -12.34
CA LYS A 262 -0.94 -14.05 -11.40
C LYS A 262 0.29 -14.35 -10.52
N ARG A 263 1.46 -14.54 -11.14
CA ARG A 263 2.72 -14.79 -10.43
C ARG A 263 3.10 -13.67 -9.47
N ASN A 264 3.03 -12.42 -9.94
CA ASN A 264 3.45 -11.26 -9.14
C ASN A 264 2.45 -10.96 -8.03
N SER A 265 1.15 -11.21 -8.22
CA SER A 265 0.12 -11.15 -7.17
C SER A 265 0.38 -12.17 -6.06
N ARG A 266 0.74 -13.43 -6.40
CA ARG A 266 1.14 -14.43 -5.38
C ARG A 266 2.41 -14.03 -4.64
N ARG A 267 3.40 -13.45 -5.34
CA ARG A 267 4.62 -12.90 -4.71
C ARG A 267 4.30 -11.74 -3.77
N TYR A 268 3.37 -10.89 -4.16
CA TYR A 268 2.92 -9.77 -3.33
C TYR A 268 2.23 -10.28 -2.06
N ALA A 269 1.33 -11.26 -2.17
CA ALA A 269 0.70 -11.91 -1.01
C ALA A 269 1.74 -12.49 -0.04
N LYS A 270 2.78 -13.16 -0.56
CA LYS A 270 3.88 -13.67 0.26
C LYS A 270 4.64 -12.54 0.97
N LYS A 271 4.92 -11.43 0.26
CA LYS A 271 5.58 -10.25 0.87
C LYS A 271 4.74 -9.65 1.99
N GLN A 272 3.41 -9.57 1.82
CA GLN A 272 2.51 -9.08 2.85
C GLN A 272 2.57 -9.97 4.11
N LEU A 273 2.49 -11.29 3.97
CA LEU A 273 2.61 -12.21 5.11
C LEU A 273 3.97 -12.11 5.81
N THR A 274 5.05 -11.99 5.06
CA THR A 274 6.40 -11.78 5.63
C THR A 274 6.50 -10.44 6.37
N TYR A 275 5.86 -9.40 5.86
CA TYR A 275 5.86 -8.08 6.47
C TYR A 275 5.20 -8.12 7.85
N TRP A 276 4.00 -8.66 7.95
CA TRP A 276 3.25 -8.72 9.20
C TRP A 276 3.66 -9.85 10.14
N GLY A 277 4.35 -10.88 9.66
CA GLY A 277 4.88 -11.96 10.51
C GLY A 277 5.86 -11.48 11.60
N ARG A 278 6.30 -10.22 11.52
CA ARG A 278 7.16 -9.58 12.53
C ARG A 278 6.38 -8.93 13.66
N ASP A 279 5.10 -8.65 13.47
CA ASP A 279 4.24 -7.98 14.44
C ASP A 279 3.54 -9.03 15.34
N LYS A 280 4.00 -9.10 16.58
CA LYS A 280 3.47 -10.05 17.58
C LYS A 280 2.11 -9.64 18.17
N GLU A 281 1.65 -8.41 17.91
CA GLU A 281 0.34 -7.91 18.36
C GLU A 281 -0.81 -8.39 17.48
N ILE A 282 -0.51 -9.01 16.33
CA ILE A 282 -1.53 -9.51 15.40
C ILE A 282 -2.09 -10.85 15.89
N VAL A 283 -3.41 -10.88 16.09
CA VAL A 283 -4.16 -12.11 16.34
C VAL A 283 -4.55 -12.74 15.01
N TRP A 284 -3.91 -13.84 14.67
CA TRP A 284 -4.14 -14.51 13.39
C TRP A 284 -5.35 -15.45 13.42
N GLN A 285 -6.16 -15.36 12.35
CA GLN A 285 -7.30 -16.23 12.11
C GLN A 285 -7.15 -16.92 10.75
N ASN A 286 -7.32 -18.23 10.74
CA ASN A 286 -7.36 -19.01 9.50
C ASN A 286 -8.80 -19.11 8.99
N LEU A 287 -9.03 -18.78 7.72
CA LEU A 287 -10.33 -18.80 7.05
C LEU A 287 -10.54 -20.04 6.16
N SER A 288 -9.59 -21.02 6.19
CA SER A 288 -9.72 -22.27 5.46
C SER A 288 -10.55 -23.27 6.25
#